data_9c6b190ad4c1624a6ed1df8266826cde
#
_entry.id   9c6b190ad4c1624a6ed1df8266826cde
#
_cell.length_a   1.000
_cell.length_b   1.000
_cell.length_c   1.000
_cell.angle_alpha   90.00
_cell.angle_beta   90.00
_cell.angle_gamma   90.00
#
_symmetry.space_group_name_H-M   'P 1'
#
loop_
_entity.id
_entity.type
_entity.pdbx_description
1 polymer ?
#
loop_
_entity_poly.entity_id
_entity_poly.type
_entity_poly.pdbx_seq_one_letter_code
_entity_poly.pdbx_strand_id
1 'polypeptide(L)'
;MVPRYSRPEMTAIWEAEARFRIWFEIEAHATEALGAIGTVPASAAQALWNWWATNPAIDVAAIDAIEAVTKHDVIAFLTWVSSLVSAHSGEDHARFMHQGMTSSDVLDTALAVQLTRASDLLLADIDALLGALKRRAFEHKMTPCIGRSHGIHAEPVTFGLKMAQAYAEFSRGRERLVAARVDIATCAISGAVGTFANIDPRVEAHVASKLGLSAEPISTQVIPRDRHAMYFATLGVIASSIERLATEIRHLQRTEVLEAEEYFSAGQKGSSAMPHKRNPVLTENLTGLARMVRSYALPAMENVALWHERDISHSSVERYIGPDATITLDFALARLTGVIDKLLVYPERMQKNLDKMGGLVHSQRVLLALTQAGVSRENAYTLVQRNAMKVWESDGQLSLLELLKDDVDVTAALSIAEIEDKFDLGYHLARVDAIFERVFGTL
;
A
#
# COMPACT_ATOMS: atom_id res chain seq x y z
N MET A 1 18.07 3.33 2.46
CA MET A 1 17.16 4.49 2.35
C MET A 1 17.67 5.47 1.31
N VAL A 2 16.84 5.88 0.35
CA VAL A 2 17.19 6.82 -0.72
C VAL A 2 16.49 8.15 -0.46
N PRO A 3 17.20 9.25 -0.12
CA PRO A 3 16.59 10.54 0.26
C PRO A 3 15.59 11.06 -0.78
N ARG A 4 15.84 10.81 -2.07
CA ARG A 4 14.95 11.20 -3.17
C ARG A 4 13.53 10.59 -3.08
N TYR A 5 13.39 9.45 -2.41
CA TYR A 5 12.16 8.67 -2.28
C TYR A 5 11.72 8.54 -0.82
N SER A 6 11.97 9.58 -0.04
CA SER A 6 11.66 9.64 1.39
C SER A 6 10.81 10.87 1.71
N ARG A 7 9.90 10.73 2.67
CA ARG A 7 9.15 11.84 3.27
C ARG A 7 9.59 12.01 4.72
N PRO A 8 9.69 13.25 5.22
CA PRO A 8 10.25 13.52 6.54
C PRO A 8 9.54 12.80 7.68
N GLU A 9 8.20 12.73 7.63
CA GLU A 9 7.38 12.14 8.69
C GLU A 9 7.67 10.66 8.88
N MET A 10 7.78 9.93 7.77
CA MET A 10 8.11 8.49 7.82
C MET A 10 9.59 8.28 8.16
N THR A 11 10.49 9.11 7.64
CA THR A 11 11.92 9.01 7.93
C THR A 11 12.21 9.20 9.41
N ALA A 12 11.52 10.16 10.05
CA ALA A 12 11.70 10.47 11.47
C ALA A 12 11.44 9.27 12.40
N ILE A 13 10.56 8.33 12.02
CA ILE A 13 10.30 7.10 12.80
C ILE A 13 11.55 6.21 12.87
N TRP A 14 12.40 6.23 11.84
CA TRP A 14 13.54 5.35 11.68
C TRP A 14 14.89 5.99 12.04
N GLU A 15 14.89 7.24 12.46
CA GLU A 15 16.10 7.91 12.94
C GLU A 15 16.61 7.26 14.23
N ALA A 16 17.93 7.25 14.40
CA ALA A 16 18.56 6.64 15.56
C ALA A 16 18.06 7.26 16.88
N GLU A 17 17.89 8.59 16.92
CA GLU A 17 17.36 9.28 18.09
C GLU A 17 15.95 8.79 18.44
N ALA A 18 15.05 8.66 17.45
CA ALA A 18 13.69 8.18 17.68
C ALA A 18 13.69 6.76 18.25
N ARG A 19 14.54 5.89 17.73
CA ARG A 19 14.73 4.53 18.23
C ARG A 19 15.20 4.50 19.69
N PHE A 20 16.20 5.28 20.04
CA PHE A 20 16.71 5.34 21.41
C PHE A 20 15.72 5.96 22.40
N ARG A 21 14.87 6.87 21.95
CA ARG A 21 13.76 7.38 22.75
C ARG A 21 12.76 6.28 23.10
N ILE A 22 12.41 5.43 22.14
CA ILE A 22 11.54 4.26 22.39
C ILE A 22 12.22 3.27 23.34
N TRP A 23 13.51 3.02 23.18
CA TRP A 23 14.22 2.13 24.09
C TRP A 23 14.20 2.65 25.53
N PHE A 24 14.39 3.95 25.72
CA PHE A 24 14.27 4.56 27.03
C PHE A 24 12.86 4.39 27.62
N GLU A 25 11.83 4.63 26.84
CA GLU A 25 10.42 4.47 27.28
C GLU A 25 10.15 3.02 27.74
N ILE A 26 10.63 2.03 27.00
CA ILE A 26 10.51 0.60 27.35
C ILE A 26 11.18 0.34 28.70
N GLU A 27 12.43 0.74 28.86
CA GLU A 27 13.21 0.56 30.09
C GLU A 27 12.62 1.25 31.31
N ALA A 28 12.17 2.48 31.11
CA ALA A 28 11.55 3.29 32.18
C ALA A 28 10.21 2.70 32.62
N HIS A 29 9.35 2.26 31.68
CA HIS A 29 8.09 1.59 32.03
C HIS A 29 8.32 0.19 32.65
N ALA A 30 9.32 -0.55 32.20
CA ALA A 30 9.70 -1.81 32.85
C ALA A 30 10.16 -1.58 34.30
N THR A 31 11.01 -0.58 34.52
CA THR A 31 11.46 -0.19 35.86
C THR A 31 10.29 0.32 36.73
N GLU A 32 9.34 1.07 36.16
CA GLU A 32 8.12 1.51 36.83
C GLU A 32 7.29 0.31 37.34
N ALA A 33 7.07 -0.67 36.48
CA ALA A 33 6.36 -1.90 36.85
C ALA A 33 7.09 -2.70 37.92
N LEU A 34 8.41 -2.87 37.79
CA LEU A 34 9.24 -3.55 38.79
C LEU A 34 9.18 -2.83 40.15
N GLY A 35 9.15 -1.50 40.16
CA GLY A 35 8.94 -0.70 41.37
C GLY A 35 7.55 -0.90 41.98
N ALA A 36 6.50 -0.93 41.16
CA ALA A 36 5.13 -1.13 41.61
C ALA A 36 4.89 -2.52 42.25
N ILE A 37 5.61 -3.55 41.79
CA ILE A 37 5.54 -4.89 42.39
C ILE A 37 6.56 -5.12 43.52
N GLY A 38 7.38 -4.10 43.83
CA GLY A 38 8.33 -4.14 44.95
C GLY A 38 9.66 -4.89 44.65
N THR A 39 9.95 -5.20 43.40
CA THR A 39 11.22 -5.86 43.01
C THR A 39 12.41 -4.88 43.06
N VAL A 40 12.15 -3.61 42.71
CA VAL A 40 13.12 -2.52 42.76
C VAL A 40 12.54 -1.35 43.56
N PRO A 41 13.37 -0.41 44.09
CA PRO A 41 12.84 0.78 44.74
C PRO A 41 12.01 1.65 43.75
N ALA A 42 10.87 2.14 44.20
CA ALA A 42 10.04 3.04 43.38
C ALA A 42 10.80 4.33 42.99
N SER A 43 11.77 4.77 43.76
CA SER A 43 12.67 5.89 43.47
C SER A 43 13.50 5.67 42.18
N ALA A 44 13.73 4.42 41.76
CA ALA A 44 14.45 4.15 40.53
C ALA A 44 13.70 4.62 39.30
N ALA A 45 12.44 4.24 39.18
CA ALA A 45 11.59 4.71 38.07
C ALA A 45 11.40 6.24 38.10
N GLN A 46 11.23 6.81 39.32
CA GLN A 46 11.09 8.26 39.48
C GLN A 46 12.34 9.02 38.98
N ALA A 47 13.54 8.49 39.24
CA ALA A 47 14.78 9.10 38.78
C ALA A 47 14.89 9.08 37.25
N LEU A 48 14.50 7.97 36.60
CA LEU A 48 14.45 7.85 35.13
C LEU A 48 13.49 8.90 34.53
N TRP A 49 12.26 8.97 35.03
CA TRP A 49 11.28 9.90 34.50
C TRP A 49 11.60 11.37 34.80
N ASN A 50 12.21 11.69 35.95
CA ASN A 50 12.68 13.04 36.25
C ASN A 50 13.76 13.49 35.28
N TRP A 51 14.72 12.62 34.95
CA TRP A 51 15.71 12.93 33.93
C TRP A 51 15.06 13.09 32.55
N TRP A 52 14.15 12.20 32.16
CA TRP A 52 13.44 12.26 30.88
C TRP A 52 12.60 13.54 30.71
N ALA A 53 11.99 14.02 31.80
CA ALA A 53 11.21 15.24 31.80
C ALA A 53 12.04 16.51 31.47
N THR A 54 13.37 16.43 31.57
CA THR A 54 14.26 17.51 31.11
C THR A 54 14.37 17.58 29.57
N ASN A 55 13.73 16.65 28.84
CA ASN A 55 13.81 16.47 27.41
C ASN A 55 15.25 16.41 26.90
N PRO A 56 16.06 15.47 27.38
CA PRO A 56 17.47 15.38 27.06
C PRO A 56 17.68 15.12 25.55
N ALA A 57 18.70 15.75 24.98
CA ALA A 57 19.16 15.39 23.64
C ALA A 57 19.80 13.99 23.69
N ILE A 58 19.47 13.11 22.75
CA ILE A 58 20.09 11.80 22.62
C ILE A 58 21.38 11.94 21.82
N ASP A 59 22.50 11.78 22.47
CA ASP A 59 23.82 11.82 21.81
C ASP A 59 24.13 10.46 21.16
N VAL A 60 23.67 10.30 19.93
CA VAL A 60 23.88 9.08 19.13
C VAL A 60 25.39 8.80 18.97
N ALA A 61 26.21 9.81 18.77
CA ALA A 61 27.64 9.64 18.56
C ALA A 61 28.35 9.12 19.83
N ALA A 62 27.92 9.58 21.02
CA ALA A 62 28.43 9.06 22.29
C ALA A 62 28.01 7.59 22.51
N ILE A 63 26.78 7.21 22.15
CA ILE A 63 26.33 5.81 22.22
C ILE A 63 27.14 4.95 21.26
N ASP A 64 27.33 5.38 20.02
CA ASP A 64 28.11 4.66 19.00
C ASP A 64 29.58 4.48 19.43
N ALA A 65 30.16 5.46 20.12
CA ALA A 65 31.53 5.36 20.66
C ALA A 65 31.65 4.28 21.75
N ILE A 66 30.61 4.13 22.59
CA ILE A 66 30.55 3.06 23.59
C ILE A 66 30.34 1.71 22.89
N GLU A 67 29.46 1.64 21.88
CA GLU A 67 29.21 0.42 21.09
C GLU A 67 30.47 -0.05 20.37
N ALA A 68 31.28 0.86 19.87
CA ALA A 68 32.53 0.53 19.20
C ALA A 68 33.49 -0.27 20.11
N VAL A 69 33.36 -0.13 21.43
CA VAL A 69 34.13 -0.88 22.44
C VAL A 69 33.38 -2.13 22.90
N THR A 70 32.10 -1.98 23.30
CA THR A 70 31.30 -3.06 23.90
C THR A 70 30.82 -4.08 22.87
N LYS A 71 30.76 -3.72 21.58
CA LYS A 71 30.24 -4.53 20.49
C LYS A 71 28.78 -4.97 20.71
N HIS A 72 28.01 -4.17 21.45
CA HIS A 72 26.63 -4.46 21.80
C HIS A 72 25.83 -3.17 21.96
N ASP A 73 24.85 -2.97 21.08
CA ASP A 73 24.07 -1.73 20.97
C ASP A 73 23.24 -1.42 22.23
N VAL A 74 22.48 -2.40 22.75
CA VAL A 74 21.65 -2.19 23.96
C VAL A 74 22.53 -1.90 25.18
N ILE A 75 23.65 -2.62 25.36
CA ILE A 75 24.58 -2.34 26.45
C ILE A 75 25.17 -0.93 26.33
N ALA A 76 25.53 -0.50 25.13
CA ALA A 76 26.05 0.84 24.89
C ALA A 76 25.03 1.92 25.28
N PHE A 77 23.78 1.75 24.84
CA PHE A 77 22.68 2.63 25.19
C PHE A 77 22.45 2.69 26.71
N LEU A 78 22.35 1.52 27.38
CA LEU A 78 22.15 1.44 28.83
C LEU A 78 23.29 2.12 29.60
N THR A 79 24.53 1.92 29.16
CA THR A 79 25.71 2.55 29.78
C THR A 79 25.64 4.06 29.67
N TRP A 80 25.30 4.57 28.50
CA TRP A 80 25.14 6.01 28.25
C TRP A 80 24.02 6.61 29.11
N VAL A 81 22.83 6.04 29.11
CA VAL A 81 21.67 6.51 29.91
C VAL A 81 21.99 6.46 31.39
N SER A 82 22.58 5.33 31.88
CA SER A 82 22.88 5.17 33.29
C SER A 82 23.81 6.25 33.83
N SER A 83 24.82 6.64 33.04
CA SER A 83 25.75 7.71 33.43
C SER A 83 25.05 9.06 33.62
N LEU A 84 24.10 9.39 32.73
CA LEU A 84 23.36 10.65 32.75
C LEU A 84 22.30 10.69 33.85
N VAL A 85 21.56 9.61 34.03
CA VAL A 85 20.54 9.49 35.08
C VAL A 85 21.20 9.55 36.46
N SER A 86 22.32 8.83 36.67
CA SER A 86 23.06 8.87 37.94
C SER A 86 23.62 10.25 38.20
N ALA A 87 24.15 10.93 37.21
CA ALA A 87 24.65 12.30 37.38
C ALA A 87 23.52 13.30 37.72
N HIS A 88 22.33 13.10 37.15
CA HIS A 88 21.15 13.95 37.38
C HIS A 88 20.54 13.74 38.79
N SER A 89 20.41 12.48 39.22
CA SER A 89 19.79 12.12 40.49
C SER A 89 20.73 12.20 41.70
N GLY A 90 22.04 12.21 41.48
CA GLY A 90 23.04 12.14 42.54
C GLY A 90 23.18 10.74 43.18
N GLU A 91 22.44 9.75 42.72
CA GLU A 91 22.46 8.36 43.19
C GLU A 91 22.41 7.39 42.00
N ASP A 92 22.93 6.17 42.19
CA ASP A 92 22.95 5.12 41.17
C ASP A 92 21.59 4.39 41.06
N HIS A 93 20.55 5.13 40.75
CA HIS A 93 19.21 4.57 40.50
C HIS A 93 19.13 3.79 39.18
N ALA A 94 19.94 4.16 38.20
CA ALA A 94 19.94 3.53 36.87
C ALA A 94 20.43 2.07 36.87
N ARG A 95 21.07 1.60 37.94
CA ARG A 95 21.46 0.18 38.11
C ARG A 95 20.30 -0.79 38.10
N PHE A 96 19.06 -0.30 38.26
CA PHE A 96 17.84 -1.11 38.20
C PHE A 96 17.21 -1.19 36.81
N MET A 97 17.76 -0.46 35.82
CA MET A 97 17.34 -0.62 34.42
C MET A 97 17.71 -2.03 33.93
N HIS A 98 16.92 -2.52 32.95
CA HIS A 98 17.14 -3.80 32.29
C HIS A 98 17.11 -5.03 33.20
N GLN A 99 16.57 -4.90 34.42
CA GLN A 99 16.59 -5.98 35.40
C GLN A 99 15.66 -7.12 34.97
N GLY A 100 16.24 -8.31 34.76
CA GLY A 100 15.55 -9.53 34.35
C GLY A 100 15.20 -9.57 32.86
N MET A 101 15.45 -8.49 32.09
CA MET A 101 15.23 -8.40 30.67
C MET A 101 16.38 -8.94 29.83
N THR A 102 16.13 -9.12 28.57
CA THR A 102 17.14 -9.37 27.53
C THR A 102 17.09 -8.26 26.47
N SER A 103 18.16 -8.11 25.69
CA SER A 103 18.19 -7.08 24.63
C SER A 103 17.03 -7.18 23.64
N SER A 104 16.59 -8.39 23.32
CA SER A 104 15.46 -8.59 22.40
C SER A 104 14.12 -8.09 22.95
N ASP A 105 13.93 -8.07 24.26
CA ASP A 105 12.74 -7.47 24.89
C ASP A 105 12.62 -5.97 24.49
N VAL A 106 13.76 -5.27 24.46
CA VAL A 106 13.80 -3.86 24.03
C VAL A 106 13.74 -3.73 22.51
N LEU A 107 14.53 -4.54 21.78
CA LEU A 107 14.65 -4.41 20.33
C LEU A 107 13.35 -4.75 19.60
N ASP A 108 12.73 -5.87 19.95
CA ASP A 108 11.50 -6.34 19.31
C ASP A 108 10.30 -5.44 19.63
N THR A 109 10.16 -5.06 20.90
CA THR A 109 9.12 -4.14 21.34
C THR A 109 9.29 -2.77 20.69
N ALA A 110 10.52 -2.26 20.55
CA ALA A 110 10.78 -1.00 19.86
C ALA A 110 10.46 -1.08 18.36
N LEU A 111 10.82 -2.19 17.69
CA LEU A 111 10.48 -2.43 16.30
C LEU A 111 8.97 -2.47 16.11
N ALA A 112 8.23 -3.13 17.01
CA ALA A 112 6.77 -3.14 16.98
C ALA A 112 6.18 -1.73 17.09
N VAL A 113 6.70 -0.87 17.97
CA VAL A 113 6.29 0.54 18.08
C VAL A 113 6.56 1.29 16.77
N GLN A 114 7.75 1.12 16.18
CA GLN A 114 8.11 1.80 14.93
C GLN A 114 7.22 1.35 13.78
N LEU A 115 6.99 0.03 13.60
CA LEU A 115 6.11 -0.51 12.56
C LEU A 115 4.65 -0.09 12.75
N THR A 116 4.18 0.00 13.99
CA THR A 116 2.84 0.50 14.31
C THR A 116 2.68 1.97 13.91
N ARG A 117 3.64 2.82 14.29
CA ARG A 117 3.67 4.25 13.89
C ARG A 117 3.77 4.41 12.38
N ALA A 118 4.59 3.62 11.71
CA ALA A 118 4.69 3.60 10.26
C ALA A 118 3.37 3.19 9.61
N SER A 119 2.67 2.20 10.17
CA SER A 119 1.36 1.78 9.69
C SER A 119 0.31 2.89 9.78
N ASP A 120 0.35 3.71 10.82
CA ASP A 120 -0.58 4.84 10.99
C ASP A 120 -0.41 5.87 9.86
N LEU A 121 0.84 6.17 9.46
CA LEU A 121 1.10 7.04 8.32
C LEU A 121 0.66 6.40 7.00
N LEU A 122 0.96 5.12 6.78
CA LEU A 122 0.54 4.40 5.58
C LEU A 122 -0.97 4.32 5.44
N LEU A 123 -1.71 4.15 6.55
CA LEU A 123 -3.17 4.17 6.56
C LEU A 123 -3.71 5.54 6.17
N ALA A 124 -3.12 6.63 6.69
CA ALA A 124 -3.48 7.99 6.31
C ALA A 124 -3.21 8.25 4.81
N ASP A 125 -2.12 7.75 4.27
CA ASP A 125 -1.80 7.86 2.84
C ASP A 125 -2.79 7.08 1.97
N ILE A 126 -3.19 5.88 2.38
CA ILE A 126 -4.22 5.11 1.67
C ILE A 126 -5.56 5.83 1.74
N ASP A 127 -5.93 6.43 2.87
CA ASP A 127 -7.16 7.21 3.01
C ASP A 127 -7.17 8.43 2.07
N ALA A 128 -6.03 9.11 1.93
CA ALA A 128 -5.88 10.21 0.98
C ALA A 128 -6.05 9.71 -0.48
N LEU A 129 -5.44 8.58 -0.82
CA LEU A 129 -5.59 7.96 -2.15
C LEU A 129 -7.04 7.54 -2.43
N LEU A 130 -7.71 6.93 -1.46
CA LEU A 130 -9.13 6.56 -1.57
C LEU A 130 -10.01 7.79 -1.81
N GLY A 131 -9.74 8.90 -1.11
CA GLY A 131 -10.40 10.18 -1.34
C GLY A 131 -10.23 10.68 -2.77
N ALA A 132 -9.02 10.63 -3.32
CA ALA A 132 -8.72 11.01 -4.68
C ALA A 132 -9.44 10.11 -5.70
N LEU A 133 -9.35 8.80 -5.54
CA LEU A 133 -10.00 7.82 -6.41
C LEU A 133 -11.52 7.97 -6.42
N LYS A 134 -12.14 8.17 -5.24
CA LYS A 134 -13.59 8.42 -5.13
C LYS A 134 -14.00 9.66 -5.90
N ARG A 135 -13.31 10.80 -5.70
CA ARG A 135 -13.62 12.04 -6.46
C ARG A 135 -13.55 11.81 -7.96
N ARG A 136 -12.47 11.20 -8.45
CA ARG A 136 -12.28 10.94 -9.88
C ARG A 136 -13.29 9.94 -10.43
N ALA A 137 -13.68 8.93 -9.64
CA ALA A 137 -14.72 7.97 -10.02
C ALA A 137 -16.06 8.68 -10.26
N PHE A 138 -16.49 9.56 -9.35
CA PHE A 138 -17.75 10.31 -9.50
C PHE A 138 -17.69 11.35 -10.58
N GLU A 139 -16.58 12.07 -10.75
CA GLU A 139 -16.38 13.07 -11.81
C GLU A 139 -16.57 12.44 -13.20
N HIS A 140 -16.08 11.22 -13.39
CA HIS A 140 -16.12 10.52 -14.67
C HIS A 140 -17.07 9.32 -14.67
N LYS A 141 -18.08 9.32 -13.77
CA LYS A 141 -19.01 8.20 -13.60
C LYS A 141 -19.62 7.74 -14.91
N MET A 142 -20.03 8.68 -15.73
CA MET A 142 -20.70 8.45 -17.02
C MET A 142 -19.84 8.80 -18.24
N THR A 143 -18.54 9.04 -18.08
CA THR A 143 -17.61 9.29 -19.19
C THR A 143 -17.32 7.97 -19.91
N PRO A 144 -17.86 7.72 -21.12
CA PRO A 144 -17.69 6.45 -21.81
C PRO A 144 -16.28 6.31 -22.36
N CYS A 145 -15.76 5.10 -22.32
CA CYS A 145 -14.52 4.73 -22.99
C CYS A 145 -14.56 3.27 -23.42
N ILE A 146 -13.66 2.88 -24.30
CA ILE A 146 -13.58 1.49 -24.73
C ILE A 146 -12.93 0.62 -23.65
N GLY A 147 -13.62 -0.46 -23.24
CA GLY A 147 -13.04 -1.54 -22.47
C GLY A 147 -12.13 -2.38 -23.34
N ARG A 148 -10.96 -2.76 -22.81
CA ARG A 148 -9.98 -3.58 -23.52
C ARG A 148 -9.71 -4.86 -22.73
N SER A 149 -9.86 -6.00 -23.39
CA SER A 149 -9.37 -7.29 -22.89
C SER A 149 -8.30 -7.82 -23.86
N HIS A 150 -7.25 -8.42 -23.35
CA HIS A 150 -6.09 -8.84 -24.16
C HIS A 150 -5.44 -7.71 -24.99
N GLY A 151 -5.67 -6.45 -24.61
CA GLY A 151 -5.23 -5.28 -25.40
C GLY A 151 -6.14 -4.91 -26.58
N ILE A 152 -7.21 -5.67 -26.84
CA ILE A 152 -8.15 -5.49 -27.95
C ILE A 152 -9.42 -4.83 -27.47
N HIS A 153 -10.05 -4.03 -28.33
CA HIS A 153 -11.35 -3.41 -28.08
C HIS A 153 -12.43 -4.47 -27.80
N ALA A 154 -13.11 -4.35 -26.67
CA ALA A 154 -14.22 -5.22 -26.25
C ALA A 154 -15.52 -4.41 -26.23
N GLU A 155 -16.11 -4.20 -25.07
CA GLU A 155 -17.36 -3.46 -24.90
C GLU A 155 -17.12 -2.11 -24.23
N PRO A 156 -18.06 -1.16 -24.35
CA PRO A 156 -18.00 0.12 -23.65
C PRO A 156 -17.96 -0.04 -22.13
N VAL A 157 -17.19 0.79 -21.47
CA VAL A 157 -17.09 0.96 -20.03
C VAL A 157 -17.05 2.45 -19.72
N THR A 158 -17.06 2.87 -18.46
CA THR A 158 -16.79 4.25 -18.09
C THR A 158 -15.42 4.43 -17.45
N PHE A 159 -14.82 5.61 -17.62
CA PHE A 159 -13.58 5.94 -16.93
C PHE A 159 -13.78 5.95 -15.40
N GLY A 160 -14.97 6.39 -14.93
CA GLY A 160 -15.35 6.32 -13.52
C GLY A 160 -15.35 4.90 -12.96
N LEU A 161 -15.77 3.89 -13.73
CA LEU A 161 -15.69 2.48 -13.32
C LEU A 161 -14.25 2.00 -13.16
N LYS A 162 -13.31 2.49 -13.98
CA LYS A 162 -11.87 2.18 -13.80
C LYS A 162 -11.34 2.73 -12.47
N MET A 163 -11.74 3.94 -12.10
CA MET A 163 -11.37 4.55 -10.80
C MET A 163 -12.08 3.87 -9.62
N ALA A 164 -13.35 3.50 -9.78
CA ALA A 164 -14.10 2.77 -8.76
C ALA A 164 -13.51 1.37 -8.48
N GLN A 165 -13.02 0.70 -9.52
CA GLN A 165 -12.33 -0.60 -9.36
C GLN A 165 -11.02 -0.43 -8.57
N ALA A 166 -10.24 0.61 -8.86
CA ALA A 166 -9.03 0.92 -8.10
C ALA A 166 -9.38 1.28 -6.64
N TYR A 167 -10.42 2.08 -6.40
CA TYR A 167 -10.91 2.39 -5.05
C TYR A 167 -11.22 1.12 -4.27
N ALA A 168 -12.00 0.20 -4.82
CA ALA A 168 -12.35 -1.06 -4.16
C ALA A 168 -11.12 -1.93 -3.85
N GLU A 169 -10.11 -1.92 -4.72
CA GLU A 169 -8.85 -2.65 -4.52
C GLU A 169 -8.02 -2.05 -3.37
N PHE A 170 -7.84 -0.73 -3.34
CA PHE A 170 -7.13 -0.06 -2.24
C PHE A 170 -7.91 -0.09 -0.92
N SER A 171 -9.25 -0.11 -0.94
CA SER A 171 -10.06 -0.35 0.26
C SER A 171 -9.74 -1.69 0.91
N ARG A 172 -9.66 -2.76 0.12
CA ARG A 172 -9.22 -4.08 0.62
C ARG A 172 -7.76 -4.08 1.08
N GLY A 173 -6.89 -3.28 0.43
CA GLY A 173 -5.51 -3.05 0.87
C GLY A 173 -5.46 -2.41 2.25
N ARG A 174 -6.30 -1.40 2.48
CA ARG A 174 -6.46 -0.73 3.78
C ARG A 174 -6.89 -1.69 4.89
N GLU A 175 -7.91 -2.50 4.63
CA GLU A 175 -8.39 -3.51 5.60
C GLU A 175 -7.28 -4.49 6.00
N ARG A 176 -6.51 -4.96 5.02
CA ARG A 176 -5.35 -5.84 5.27
C ARG A 176 -4.28 -5.14 6.11
N LEU A 177 -4.00 -3.87 5.84
CA LEU A 177 -3.01 -3.12 6.62
C LEU A 177 -3.50 -2.86 8.05
N VAL A 178 -4.79 -2.60 8.26
CA VAL A 178 -5.37 -2.50 9.60
C VAL A 178 -5.16 -3.80 10.38
N ALA A 179 -5.44 -4.95 9.77
CA ALA A 179 -5.21 -6.25 10.38
C ALA A 179 -3.72 -6.51 10.67
N ALA A 180 -2.84 -6.20 9.71
CA ALA A 180 -1.39 -6.35 9.88
C ALA A 180 -0.83 -5.42 10.97
N ARG A 181 -1.36 -4.19 11.07
CA ARG A 181 -1.01 -3.25 12.14
C ARG A 181 -1.37 -3.78 13.52
N VAL A 182 -2.55 -4.37 13.66
CA VAL A 182 -2.96 -4.99 14.93
C VAL A 182 -2.06 -6.15 15.29
N ASP A 183 -1.73 -6.98 14.33
CA ASP A 183 -0.90 -8.17 14.55
C ASP A 183 0.55 -7.81 14.88
N ILE A 184 1.13 -6.78 14.25
CA ILE A 184 2.51 -6.35 14.52
C ILE A 184 2.64 -5.53 15.82
N ALA A 185 1.54 -4.98 16.35
CA ALA A 185 1.53 -4.19 17.58
C ALA A 185 1.68 -5.09 18.82
N THR A 186 2.79 -5.80 18.92
CA THR A 186 3.05 -6.85 19.90
C THR A 186 4.28 -6.52 20.73
N CYS A 187 4.21 -6.74 22.04
CA CYS A 187 5.26 -6.52 23.04
C CYS A 187 5.68 -7.86 23.65
N ALA A 188 6.98 -8.06 23.83
CA ALA A 188 7.50 -9.17 24.62
C ALA A 188 8.54 -8.64 25.62
N ILE A 189 8.30 -8.82 26.90
CA ILE A 189 9.23 -8.55 28.00
C ILE A 189 9.27 -9.81 28.86
N SER A 190 9.92 -10.85 28.36
CA SER A 190 9.82 -12.21 28.90
C SER A 190 11.16 -12.85 29.25
N GLY A 191 12.26 -12.10 29.07
CA GLY A 191 13.62 -12.52 29.42
C GLY A 191 14.29 -13.39 28.36
N ALA A 192 15.40 -13.97 28.68
CA ALA A 192 16.36 -14.56 27.76
C ALA A 192 15.81 -15.65 26.81
N VAL A 193 14.77 -16.37 27.21
CA VAL A 193 14.16 -17.47 26.42
C VAL A 193 12.63 -17.51 26.55
N GLY A 194 12.01 -16.43 26.98
CA GLY A 194 10.54 -16.32 27.01
C GLY A 194 9.86 -16.98 28.20
N THR A 195 10.60 -17.39 29.24
CA THR A 195 10.04 -18.15 30.36
C THR A 195 9.71 -17.34 31.61
N PHE A 196 9.93 -16.03 31.57
CA PHE A 196 9.74 -15.11 32.70
C PHE A 196 10.53 -15.51 33.97
N ALA A 197 11.64 -16.24 33.81
CA ALA A 197 12.39 -16.78 34.93
C ALA A 197 12.91 -15.70 35.91
N ASN A 198 13.25 -14.52 35.40
CA ASN A 198 13.85 -13.44 36.18
C ASN A 198 13.02 -12.12 36.10
N ILE A 199 11.85 -12.15 35.54
CA ILE A 199 10.97 -10.99 35.41
C ILE A 199 9.49 -11.41 35.55
N ASP A 200 8.69 -10.59 36.19
CA ASP A 200 7.27 -10.88 36.41
C ASP A 200 6.46 -10.56 35.14
N PRO A 201 5.53 -11.40 34.68
CA PRO A 201 4.67 -11.12 33.52
C PRO A 201 3.87 -9.83 33.61
N ARG A 202 3.63 -9.32 34.83
CA ARG A 202 2.98 -8.02 35.00
C ARG A 202 3.79 -6.84 34.42
N VAL A 203 5.11 -7.01 34.32
CA VAL A 203 5.99 -6.00 33.69
C VAL A 203 5.69 -5.89 32.21
N GLU A 204 5.59 -7.02 31.50
CA GLU A 204 5.21 -7.05 30.08
C GLU A 204 3.83 -6.42 29.86
N ALA A 205 2.83 -6.81 30.63
CA ALA A 205 1.49 -6.26 30.53
C ALA A 205 1.47 -4.72 30.73
N HIS A 206 2.27 -4.21 31.68
CA HIS A 206 2.40 -2.78 31.93
C HIS A 206 3.06 -2.06 30.76
N VAL A 207 4.21 -2.53 30.26
CA VAL A 207 4.91 -1.93 29.13
C VAL A 207 4.04 -1.94 27.88
N ALA A 208 3.39 -3.08 27.58
CA ALA A 208 2.47 -3.20 26.46
C ALA A 208 1.35 -2.15 26.53
N SER A 209 0.70 -2.02 27.69
CA SER A 209 -0.37 -1.03 27.91
C SER A 209 0.10 0.41 27.72
N LYS A 210 1.29 0.75 28.21
CA LYS A 210 1.86 2.11 28.09
C LYS A 210 2.22 2.48 26.67
N LEU A 211 2.66 1.51 25.85
CA LEU A 211 3.07 1.71 24.47
C LEU A 211 1.93 1.48 23.46
N GLY A 212 0.73 1.10 23.92
CA GLY A 212 -0.40 0.79 23.05
C GLY A 212 -0.21 -0.50 22.25
N LEU A 213 0.50 -1.47 22.82
CA LEU A 213 0.77 -2.79 22.24
C LEU A 213 -0.02 -3.86 22.99
N SER A 214 -0.03 -5.08 22.43
CA SER A 214 -0.56 -6.28 23.09
C SER A 214 0.62 -7.17 23.54
N ALA A 215 0.51 -7.79 24.71
CA ALA A 215 1.50 -8.77 25.15
C ALA A 215 1.49 -10.00 24.24
N GLU A 216 2.67 -10.52 23.89
CA GLU A 216 2.80 -11.76 23.13
C GLU A 216 2.37 -12.94 23.99
N PRO A 217 1.42 -13.78 23.55
CA PRO A 217 0.97 -14.92 24.34
C PRO A 217 2.09 -15.89 24.69
N ILE A 218 3.05 -16.07 23.79
CA ILE A 218 4.23 -16.90 24.00
C ILE A 218 5.35 -16.45 23.04
N SER A 219 6.48 -16.05 23.62
CA SER A 219 7.70 -15.75 22.86
C SER A 219 8.78 -16.80 23.15
N THR A 220 9.85 -16.77 22.37
CA THR A 220 11.16 -17.35 22.74
C THR A 220 12.03 -16.23 23.30
N GLN A 221 13.26 -16.06 22.84
CA GLN A 221 14.00 -14.82 23.09
C GLN A 221 13.46 -13.65 22.25
N VAL A 222 12.67 -13.95 21.20
CA VAL A 222 12.11 -12.98 20.26
C VAL A 222 10.62 -13.21 20.06
N ILE A 223 9.92 -12.18 19.61
CA ILE A 223 8.57 -12.29 19.09
C ILE A 223 8.60 -13.18 17.83
N PRO A 224 7.64 -14.10 17.62
CA PRO A 224 7.56 -14.92 16.39
C PRO A 224 7.53 -14.06 15.11
N ARG A 225 8.38 -14.42 14.13
CA ARG A 225 8.59 -13.63 12.91
C ARG A 225 7.52 -13.82 11.82
N ASP A 226 6.60 -14.74 11.99
CA ASP A 226 5.43 -14.87 11.11
C ASP A 226 4.57 -13.59 11.09
N ARG A 227 4.46 -12.86 12.20
CA ARG A 227 3.82 -11.53 12.27
C ARG A 227 4.50 -10.53 11.36
N HIS A 228 5.83 -10.46 11.42
CA HIS A 228 6.64 -9.59 10.56
C HIS A 228 6.52 -10.00 9.09
N ALA A 229 6.58 -11.30 8.79
CA ALA A 229 6.41 -11.83 7.45
C ALA A 229 5.05 -11.43 6.84
N MET A 230 3.96 -11.58 7.60
CA MET A 230 2.62 -11.15 7.17
C MET A 230 2.54 -9.64 6.96
N TYR A 231 3.15 -8.86 7.85
CA TYR A 231 3.22 -7.40 7.72
C TYR A 231 3.86 -6.99 6.39
N PHE A 232 5.07 -7.45 6.10
CA PHE A 232 5.79 -7.10 4.87
C PHE A 232 5.12 -7.68 3.61
N ALA A 233 4.50 -8.86 3.69
CA ALA A 233 3.67 -9.40 2.61
C ALA A 233 2.48 -8.50 2.30
N THR A 234 1.83 -7.95 3.33
CA THR A 234 0.74 -6.98 3.18
C THR A 234 1.20 -5.71 2.45
N LEU A 235 2.36 -5.14 2.83
CA LEU A 235 2.95 -4.01 2.12
C LEU A 235 3.24 -4.35 0.66
N GLY A 236 3.73 -5.56 0.38
CA GLY A 236 3.98 -6.07 -0.97
C GLY A 236 2.71 -6.16 -1.83
N VAL A 237 1.58 -6.58 -1.25
CA VAL A 237 0.28 -6.62 -1.94
C VAL A 237 -0.21 -5.20 -2.29
N ILE A 238 -0.09 -4.25 -1.35
CA ILE A 238 -0.46 -2.85 -1.59
C ILE A 238 0.42 -2.24 -2.70
N ALA A 239 1.72 -2.50 -2.68
CA ALA A 239 2.64 -2.07 -3.72
C ALA A 239 2.29 -2.66 -5.10
N SER A 240 1.80 -3.91 -5.15
CA SER A 240 1.34 -4.53 -6.39
C SER A 240 0.10 -3.82 -6.96
N SER A 241 -0.80 -3.35 -6.10
CA SER A 241 -1.95 -2.52 -6.50
C SER A 241 -1.50 -1.16 -7.05
N ILE A 242 -0.46 -0.55 -6.45
CA ILE A 242 0.16 0.69 -6.99
C ILE A 242 0.69 0.44 -8.40
N GLU A 243 1.45 -0.64 -8.62
CA GLU A 243 2.00 -0.97 -9.94
C GLU A 243 0.91 -1.23 -10.97
N ARG A 244 -0.16 -1.95 -10.60
CA ARG A 244 -1.29 -2.21 -11.50
C ARG A 244 -1.92 -0.91 -11.98
N LEU A 245 -2.25 0.01 -11.06
CA LEU A 245 -2.89 1.28 -11.42
C LEU A 245 -1.94 2.18 -12.21
N ALA A 246 -0.67 2.25 -11.81
CA ALA A 246 0.36 2.99 -12.54
C ALA A 246 0.52 2.47 -13.97
N THR A 247 0.49 1.15 -14.16
CA THR A 247 0.55 0.50 -15.48
C THR A 247 -0.66 0.83 -16.33
N GLU A 248 -1.87 0.84 -15.76
CA GLU A 248 -3.09 1.26 -16.48
C GLU A 248 -2.95 2.70 -16.97
N ILE A 249 -2.51 3.64 -16.12
CA ILE A 249 -2.32 5.05 -16.52
C ILE A 249 -1.30 5.16 -17.65
N ARG A 250 -0.18 4.41 -17.58
CA ARG A 250 0.84 4.39 -18.64
C ARG A 250 0.26 3.89 -19.97
N HIS A 251 -0.60 2.86 -19.94
CA HIS A 251 -1.28 2.38 -21.13
C HIS A 251 -2.25 3.44 -21.71
N LEU A 252 -2.96 4.17 -20.86
CA LEU A 252 -3.85 5.24 -21.29
C LEU A 252 -3.11 6.45 -21.89
N GLN A 253 -1.86 6.68 -21.48
CA GLN A 253 -1.01 7.78 -21.97
C GLN A 253 -0.27 7.46 -23.28
N ARG A 254 -0.28 6.21 -23.76
CA ARG A 254 0.37 5.84 -25.01
C ARG A 254 -0.16 6.68 -26.17
N THR A 255 0.71 7.04 -27.12
CA THR A 255 0.38 7.90 -28.27
C THR A 255 -0.85 7.41 -29.04
N GLU A 256 -0.98 6.09 -29.24
CA GLU A 256 -2.08 5.47 -29.99
C GLU A 256 -3.40 5.46 -29.20
N VAL A 257 -3.35 5.61 -27.88
CA VAL A 257 -4.49 5.62 -26.95
C VAL A 257 -4.85 7.04 -26.56
N LEU A 258 -3.99 7.70 -25.79
CA LEU A 258 -4.07 9.07 -25.32
C LEU A 258 -5.43 9.44 -24.70
N GLU A 259 -5.96 8.59 -23.83
CA GLU A 259 -7.23 8.79 -23.13
C GLU A 259 -7.05 9.51 -21.78
N ALA A 260 -5.86 9.40 -21.21
CA ALA A 260 -5.43 10.14 -20.01
C ALA A 260 -3.92 10.34 -20.04
N GLU A 261 -3.41 11.35 -19.32
CA GLU A 261 -1.98 11.57 -19.12
C GLU A 261 -1.66 12.16 -17.74
N GLU A 262 -0.44 11.95 -17.26
CA GLU A 262 0.07 12.63 -16.07
C GLU A 262 0.06 14.14 -16.29
N TYR A 263 -0.25 14.88 -15.21
CA TYR A 263 -0.16 16.33 -15.25
C TYR A 263 1.27 16.79 -15.50
N PHE A 264 1.44 17.65 -16.49
CA PHE A 264 2.72 18.23 -16.86
C PHE A 264 2.76 19.70 -16.45
N SER A 265 3.59 20.03 -15.46
CA SER A 265 3.64 21.38 -14.90
C SER A 265 4.33 22.39 -15.84
N ALA A 266 3.99 23.66 -15.71
CA ALA A 266 4.66 24.72 -16.45
C ALA A 266 6.18 24.69 -16.16
N GLY A 267 6.99 24.73 -17.22
CA GLY A 267 8.45 24.67 -17.13
C GLY A 267 9.06 23.27 -16.96
N GLN A 268 8.25 22.24 -16.77
CA GLN A 268 8.75 20.87 -16.74
C GLN A 268 9.32 20.44 -18.08
N LYS A 269 10.42 19.67 -18.07
CA LYS A 269 11.02 19.09 -19.27
C LYS A 269 10.66 17.61 -19.35
N GLY A 270 9.96 17.20 -20.39
CA GLY A 270 9.52 15.80 -20.59
C GLY A 270 10.58 14.93 -21.26
N SER A 271 11.48 15.53 -22.00
CA SER A 271 12.54 14.85 -22.74
C SER A 271 13.72 15.78 -22.96
N SER A 272 14.93 15.26 -22.88
CA SER A 272 16.15 16.00 -23.18
C SER A 272 16.37 16.24 -24.69
N ALA A 273 15.76 15.40 -25.54
CA ALA A 273 15.93 15.41 -26.99
C ALA A 273 14.73 15.95 -27.76
N MET A 274 13.51 15.66 -27.29
CA MET A 274 12.26 16.01 -28.01
C MET A 274 11.36 16.88 -27.12
N PRO A 275 11.29 18.21 -27.38
CA PRO A 275 10.60 19.16 -26.49
C PRO A 275 9.09 18.91 -26.29
N HIS A 276 8.44 18.26 -27.23
CA HIS A 276 7.00 17.94 -27.19
C HIS A 276 6.69 16.63 -26.45
N LYS A 277 7.69 15.80 -26.18
CA LYS A 277 7.50 14.46 -25.61
C LYS A 277 7.24 14.52 -24.11
N ARG A 278 6.06 14.06 -23.69
CA ARG A 278 5.63 13.98 -22.29
C ARG A 278 5.65 12.54 -21.84
N ASN A 279 6.70 12.17 -21.11
CA ASN A 279 6.86 10.80 -20.61
C ASN A 279 6.08 10.62 -19.31
N PRO A 280 5.48 9.42 -19.07
CA PRO A 280 4.79 9.09 -17.81
C PRO A 280 5.79 8.73 -16.69
N VAL A 281 6.65 9.69 -16.34
CA VAL A 281 7.82 9.46 -15.46
C VAL A 281 7.41 9.12 -14.04
N LEU A 282 6.28 9.67 -13.55
CA LEU A 282 5.83 9.43 -12.19
C LEU A 282 5.30 8.00 -12.05
N THR A 283 4.49 7.53 -12.98
CA THR A 283 3.96 6.16 -12.97
C THR A 283 5.02 5.11 -13.33
N GLU A 284 6.00 5.45 -14.20
CA GLU A 284 7.19 4.60 -14.41
C GLU A 284 7.99 4.42 -13.12
N ASN A 285 8.23 5.50 -12.39
CA ASN A 285 8.89 5.44 -11.09
C ASN A 285 8.10 4.59 -10.08
N LEU A 286 6.77 4.75 -10.01
CA LEU A 286 5.90 3.95 -9.14
C LEU A 286 6.02 2.45 -9.43
N THR A 287 6.07 2.04 -10.71
CA THR A 287 6.26 0.62 -11.06
C THR A 287 7.61 0.09 -10.59
N GLY A 288 8.66 0.91 -10.61
CA GLY A 288 9.98 0.57 -10.08
C GLY A 288 9.98 0.43 -8.56
N LEU A 289 9.42 1.41 -7.84
CA LEU A 289 9.34 1.40 -6.38
C LEU A 289 8.52 0.22 -5.85
N ALA A 290 7.42 -0.14 -6.52
CA ALA A 290 6.61 -1.29 -6.15
C ALA A 290 7.39 -2.62 -6.16
N ARG A 291 8.34 -2.78 -7.09
CA ARG A 291 9.23 -3.96 -7.12
C ARG A 291 10.10 -4.04 -5.89
N MET A 292 10.63 -2.89 -5.43
CA MET A 292 11.44 -2.81 -4.21
C MET A 292 10.62 -3.22 -2.98
N VAL A 293 9.44 -2.65 -2.80
CA VAL A 293 8.59 -2.99 -1.63
C VAL A 293 8.26 -4.49 -1.61
N ARG A 294 7.91 -5.09 -2.76
CA ARG A 294 7.66 -6.54 -2.84
C ARG A 294 8.87 -7.39 -2.49
N SER A 295 10.07 -6.93 -2.86
CA SER A 295 11.30 -7.70 -2.58
C SER A 295 11.58 -7.85 -1.09
N TYR A 296 11.12 -6.94 -0.26
CA TYR A 296 11.32 -6.99 1.19
C TYR A 296 10.44 -8.03 1.91
N ALA A 297 9.38 -8.52 1.26
CA ALA A 297 8.55 -9.59 1.83
C ALA A 297 9.29 -10.93 1.88
N LEU A 298 10.15 -11.22 0.90
CA LEU A 298 10.88 -12.49 0.86
C LEU A 298 11.83 -12.66 2.06
N PRO A 299 12.78 -11.75 2.33
CA PRO A 299 13.67 -11.91 3.50
C PRO A 299 12.91 -11.86 4.84
N ALA A 300 11.77 -11.17 4.91
CA ALA A 300 10.90 -11.24 6.09
C ALA A 300 10.31 -12.65 6.31
N MET A 301 9.93 -13.34 5.23
CA MET A 301 9.47 -14.74 5.31
C MET A 301 10.60 -15.69 5.69
N GLU A 302 11.83 -15.45 5.20
CA GLU A 302 13.00 -16.25 5.56
C GLU A 302 13.37 -16.10 7.03
N ASN A 303 13.07 -14.96 7.66
CA ASN A 303 13.29 -14.73 9.10
C ASN A 303 12.35 -15.55 10.02
N VAL A 304 11.32 -16.21 9.50
CA VAL A 304 10.44 -17.08 10.30
C VAL A 304 11.22 -18.28 10.84
N ALA A 305 12.16 -18.80 10.05
CA ALA A 305 12.97 -19.97 10.39
C ALA A 305 14.25 -19.55 11.14
N LEU A 306 14.16 -19.31 12.44
CA LEU A 306 15.30 -19.10 13.33
C LEU A 306 15.72 -20.39 14.04
N TRP A 307 16.99 -20.46 14.48
CA TRP A 307 17.49 -21.59 15.23
C TRP A 307 17.03 -21.53 16.70
N HIS A 308 16.39 -22.59 17.16
CA HIS A 308 15.96 -22.76 18.55
C HIS A 308 15.14 -21.55 19.04
N GLU A 309 15.51 -21.00 20.18
CA GLU A 309 14.86 -19.83 20.77
C GLU A 309 15.25 -18.52 20.07
N ARG A 310 16.39 -18.47 19.36
CA ARG A 310 16.84 -17.38 18.50
C ARG A 310 18.23 -17.64 17.93
N ASP A 311 18.47 -17.25 16.67
CA ASP A 311 19.77 -16.76 16.20
C ASP A 311 19.64 -15.30 15.77
N ILE A 312 20.75 -14.62 15.44
CA ILE A 312 20.73 -13.18 15.16
C ILE A 312 20.60 -12.85 13.67
N SER A 313 20.38 -13.82 12.78
CA SER A 313 20.31 -13.61 11.34
C SER A 313 19.22 -12.61 10.92
N HIS A 314 18.08 -12.62 11.61
CA HIS A 314 16.95 -11.70 11.37
C HIS A 314 17.33 -10.22 11.55
N SER A 315 18.22 -9.92 12.49
CA SER A 315 18.52 -8.54 12.91
C SER A 315 19.09 -7.70 11.78
N SER A 316 20.05 -8.23 11.02
CA SER A 316 20.61 -7.52 9.87
C SER A 316 19.58 -7.27 8.77
N VAL A 317 18.67 -8.21 8.55
CA VAL A 317 17.58 -8.09 7.57
C VAL A 317 16.60 -6.99 7.99
N GLU A 318 16.15 -7.00 9.24
CA GLU A 318 15.13 -6.08 9.76
C GLU A 318 15.60 -4.63 9.78
N ARG A 319 16.90 -4.38 9.95
CA ARG A 319 17.51 -3.04 9.84
C ARG A 319 17.36 -2.44 8.45
N TYR A 320 17.22 -3.25 7.39
CA TYR A 320 16.94 -2.80 6.03
C TYR A 320 15.45 -2.77 5.74
N ILE A 321 14.75 -3.90 5.92
CA ILE A 321 13.39 -4.04 5.43
C ILE A 321 12.39 -3.15 6.17
N GLY A 322 12.56 -2.90 7.46
CA GLY A 322 11.70 -2.03 8.25
C GLY A 322 11.62 -0.62 7.66
N PRO A 323 12.72 0.14 7.69
CA PRO A 323 12.74 1.48 7.14
C PRO A 323 12.50 1.52 5.62
N ASP A 324 13.18 0.66 4.83
CA ASP A 324 13.17 0.79 3.39
C ASP A 324 11.79 0.44 2.79
N ALA A 325 11.08 -0.56 3.31
CA ALA A 325 9.75 -0.91 2.83
C ALA A 325 8.73 0.19 3.15
N THR A 326 8.71 0.68 4.40
CA THR A 326 7.72 1.65 4.85
C THR A 326 7.94 3.03 4.24
N ILE A 327 9.19 3.52 4.18
CA ILE A 327 9.55 4.80 3.56
C ILE A 327 9.24 4.78 2.06
N THR A 328 9.58 3.68 1.37
CA THR A 328 9.32 3.56 -0.07
C THR A 328 7.83 3.52 -0.37
N LEU A 329 7.04 2.78 0.43
CA LEU A 329 5.61 2.66 0.24
C LEU A 329 4.87 3.97 0.54
N ASP A 330 5.23 4.66 1.63
CA ASP A 330 4.73 5.98 2.00
C ASP A 330 4.92 6.99 0.85
N PHE A 331 6.14 7.09 0.33
CA PHE A 331 6.44 7.95 -0.80
C PHE A 331 5.63 7.56 -2.05
N ALA A 332 5.48 6.26 -2.33
CA ALA A 332 4.75 5.78 -3.49
C ALA A 332 3.25 6.08 -3.40
N LEU A 333 2.63 5.89 -2.23
CA LEU A 333 1.21 6.21 -1.99
C LEU A 333 0.95 7.71 -2.15
N ALA A 334 1.78 8.56 -1.55
CA ALA A 334 1.65 10.02 -1.68
C ALA A 334 1.83 10.48 -3.14
N ARG A 335 2.79 9.89 -3.86
CA ARG A 335 3.00 10.18 -5.30
C ARG A 335 1.81 9.74 -6.14
N LEU A 336 1.29 8.51 -5.92
CA LEU A 336 0.13 8.02 -6.66
C LEU A 336 -1.11 8.88 -6.41
N THR A 337 -1.34 9.32 -5.18
CA THR A 337 -2.41 10.26 -4.83
C THR A 337 -2.31 11.53 -5.66
N GLY A 338 -1.13 12.13 -5.73
CA GLY A 338 -0.91 13.33 -6.53
C GLY A 338 -1.08 13.11 -8.04
N VAL A 339 -0.74 11.93 -8.55
CA VAL A 339 -0.98 11.55 -9.95
C VAL A 339 -2.49 11.45 -10.23
N ILE A 340 -3.25 10.78 -9.39
CA ILE A 340 -4.70 10.60 -9.54
C ILE A 340 -5.43 11.94 -9.45
N ASP A 341 -5.09 12.77 -8.47
CA ASP A 341 -5.71 14.09 -8.28
C ASP A 341 -5.55 15.00 -9.50
N LYS A 342 -4.38 14.97 -10.13
CA LYS A 342 -4.01 15.87 -11.22
C LYS A 342 -4.10 15.22 -12.60
N LEU A 343 -4.58 13.98 -12.69
CA LEU A 343 -4.65 13.23 -13.94
C LEU A 343 -5.48 14.00 -14.97
N LEU A 344 -4.92 14.26 -16.13
CA LEU A 344 -5.64 14.82 -17.26
C LEU A 344 -6.40 13.70 -17.95
N VAL A 345 -7.70 13.89 -18.15
CA VAL A 345 -8.59 12.92 -18.78
C VAL A 345 -9.18 13.56 -20.03
N TYR A 346 -9.23 12.82 -21.14
CA TYR A 346 -9.66 13.30 -22.43
C TYR A 346 -10.92 12.57 -22.94
N PRO A 347 -12.13 12.98 -22.50
CA PRO A 347 -13.38 12.32 -22.89
C PRO A 347 -13.61 12.25 -24.40
N GLU A 348 -13.25 13.32 -25.13
CA GLU A 348 -13.37 13.36 -26.60
C GLU A 348 -12.47 12.32 -27.29
N ARG A 349 -11.27 12.09 -26.72
CA ARG A 349 -10.37 11.06 -27.23
C ARG A 349 -10.87 9.66 -26.89
N MET A 350 -11.46 9.47 -25.71
CA MET A 350 -12.13 8.23 -25.34
C MET A 350 -13.26 7.89 -26.30
N GLN A 351 -14.11 8.87 -26.63
CA GLN A 351 -15.19 8.69 -27.62
C GLN A 351 -14.63 8.34 -28.99
N LYS A 352 -13.61 9.05 -29.47
CA LYS A 352 -12.97 8.76 -30.74
C LYS A 352 -12.40 7.34 -30.82
N ASN A 353 -11.79 6.86 -29.72
CA ASN A 353 -11.28 5.49 -29.65
C ASN A 353 -12.41 4.46 -29.59
N LEU A 354 -13.51 4.77 -28.91
CA LEU A 354 -14.71 3.94 -28.86
C LEU A 354 -15.32 3.74 -30.26
N ASP A 355 -15.38 4.80 -31.04
CA ASP A 355 -16.00 4.81 -32.39
C ASP A 355 -15.03 4.25 -33.47
N LYS A 356 -13.74 4.12 -33.16
CA LYS A 356 -12.67 3.81 -34.12
C LYS A 356 -12.96 2.61 -35.02
N MET A 357 -13.59 1.58 -34.47
CA MET A 357 -13.85 0.33 -35.21
C MET A 357 -15.29 0.22 -35.71
N GLY A 358 -15.89 1.31 -36.19
CA GLY A 358 -17.12 1.30 -36.97
C GLY A 358 -18.31 0.59 -36.29
N GLY A 359 -18.41 0.63 -34.96
CA GLY A 359 -19.52 0.05 -34.22
C GLY A 359 -19.36 -1.43 -33.84
N LEU A 360 -18.20 -2.06 -34.03
CA LEU A 360 -17.96 -3.45 -33.66
C LEU A 360 -18.24 -3.75 -32.17
N VAL A 361 -18.16 -2.75 -31.31
CA VAL A 361 -18.47 -2.84 -29.87
C VAL A 361 -19.91 -3.29 -29.58
N HIS A 362 -20.83 -3.15 -30.57
CA HIS A 362 -22.23 -3.54 -30.45
C HIS A 362 -22.53 -4.94 -31.01
N SER A 363 -21.54 -5.65 -31.55
CA SER A 363 -21.72 -6.93 -32.23
C SER A 363 -22.41 -7.99 -31.37
N GLN A 364 -22.07 -8.08 -30.08
CA GLN A 364 -22.71 -9.01 -29.17
C GLN A 364 -24.20 -8.71 -28.94
N ARG A 365 -24.60 -7.43 -28.84
CA ARG A 365 -26.03 -7.06 -28.73
C ARG A 365 -26.84 -7.55 -29.91
N VAL A 366 -26.29 -7.39 -31.13
CA VAL A 366 -26.95 -7.86 -32.34
C VAL A 366 -27.06 -9.39 -32.35
N LEU A 367 -25.97 -10.08 -32.01
CA LEU A 367 -25.98 -11.55 -31.88
C LEU A 367 -27.08 -12.03 -30.90
N LEU A 368 -27.19 -11.41 -29.75
CA LEU A 368 -28.19 -11.75 -28.75
C LEU A 368 -29.64 -11.45 -29.28
N ALA A 369 -29.83 -10.34 -29.97
CA ALA A 369 -31.12 -9.98 -30.55
C ALA A 369 -31.55 -11.00 -31.61
N LEU A 370 -30.65 -11.42 -32.50
CA LEU A 370 -30.92 -12.47 -33.49
C LEU A 370 -31.32 -13.80 -32.85
N THR A 371 -30.64 -14.18 -31.79
CA THR A 371 -31.02 -15.42 -31.06
C THR A 371 -32.37 -15.32 -30.36
N GLN A 372 -32.70 -14.15 -29.82
CA GLN A 372 -34.02 -13.89 -29.22
C GLN A 372 -35.15 -13.87 -30.30
N ALA A 373 -34.82 -13.46 -31.53
CA ALA A 373 -35.73 -13.52 -32.67
C ALA A 373 -35.89 -14.96 -33.27
N GLY A 374 -35.26 -15.98 -32.68
CA GLY A 374 -35.40 -17.37 -33.09
C GLY A 374 -34.32 -17.90 -34.02
N VAL A 375 -33.31 -17.10 -34.34
CA VAL A 375 -32.15 -17.58 -35.13
C VAL A 375 -31.27 -18.46 -34.25
N SER A 376 -30.80 -19.62 -34.77
CA SER A 376 -29.87 -20.47 -34.00
C SER A 376 -28.59 -19.69 -33.66
N ARG A 377 -27.94 -20.06 -32.55
CA ARG A 377 -26.72 -19.37 -32.08
C ARG A 377 -25.61 -19.38 -33.14
N GLU A 378 -25.43 -20.51 -33.82
CA GLU A 378 -24.42 -20.72 -34.85
C GLU A 378 -24.70 -19.82 -36.06
N ASN A 379 -25.97 -19.74 -36.51
CA ASN A 379 -26.36 -18.88 -37.60
C ASN A 379 -26.27 -17.40 -37.23
N ALA A 380 -26.75 -17.01 -36.04
CA ALA A 380 -26.60 -15.65 -35.53
C ALA A 380 -25.13 -15.22 -35.48
N TYR A 381 -24.26 -16.10 -34.97
CA TYR A 381 -22.82 -15.85 -34.96
C TYR A 381 -22.26 -15.63 -36.38
N THR A 382 -22.62 -16.49 -37.32
CA THR A 382 -22.19 -16.38 -38.74
C THR A 382 -22.65 -15.08 -39.38
N LEU A 383 -23.90 -14.69 -39.14
CA LEU A 383 -24.49 -13.45 -39.68
C LEU A 383 -23.77 -12.21 -39.17
N VAL A 384 -23.51 -12.16 -37.85
CA VAL A 384 -22.80 -11.01 -37.26
C VAL A 384 -21.33 -11.03 -37.68
N GLN A 385 -20.65 -12.20 -37.64
CA GLN A 385 -19.23 -12.32 -37.97
C GLN A 385 -18.94 -11.87 -39.43
N ARG A 386 -19.72 -12.31 -40.41
CA ARG A 386 -19.47 -11.96 -41.82
C ARG A 386 -19.51 -10.45 -42.07
N ASN A 387 -20.37 -9.71 -41.34
CA ASN A 387 -20.46 -8.27 -41.43
C ASN A 387 -19.35 -7.60 -40.58
N ALA A 388 -19.09 -8.10 -39.39
CA ALA A 388 -18.06 -7.57 -38.52
C ALA A 388 -16.65 -7.70 -39.15
N MET A 389 -16.35 -8.80 -39.84
CA MET A 389 -15.08 -8.97 -40.53
C MET A 389 -14.85 -7.96 -41.64
N LYS A 390 -15.88 -7.56 -42.38
CA LYS A 390 -15.77 -6.47 -43.38
C LYS A 390 -15.36 -5.15 -42.72
N VAL A 391 -15.93 -4.84 -41.55
CA VAL A 391 -15.55 -3.64 -40.78
C VAL A 391 -14.10 -3.75 -40.32
N TRP A 392 -13.72 -4.90 -39.77
CA TRP A 392 -12.36 -5.16 -39.30
C TRP A 392 -11.33 -5.01 -40.42
N GLU A 393 -11.57 -5.61 -41.59
CA GLU A 393 -10.68 -5.56 -42.75
C GLU A 393 -10.58 -4.17 -43.38
N SER A 394 -11.61 -3.31 -43.16
CA SER A 394 -11.58 -1.91 -43.57
C SER A 394 -10.91 -0.96 -42.57
N ASP A 395 -10.30 -1.47 -41.49
CA ASP A 395 -9.78 -0.67 -40.37
C ASP A 395 -10.87 0.29 -39.77
N GLY A 396 -12.10 -0.23 -39.65
CA GLY A 396 -13.24 0.53 -39.09
C GLY A 396 -13.84 1.62 -39.98
N GLN A 397 -13.44 1.69 -41.26
CA GLN A 397 -14.00 2.68 -42.21
C GLN A 397 -15.44 2.36 -42.59
N LEU A 398 -15.81 1.08 -42.59
CA LEU A 398 -17.19 0.65 -42.81
C LEU A 398 -17.97 0.69 -41.48
N SER A 399 -19.27 0.91 -41.54
CA SER A 399 -20.17 0.87 -40.40
C SER A 399 -20.81 -0.52 -40.27
N LEU A 400 -20.65 -1.15 -39.10
CA LEU A 400 -21.34 -2.41 -38.80
C LEU A 400 -22.86 -2.24 -38.87
N LEU A 401 -23.40 -1.10 -38.40
CA LEU A 401 -24.83 -0.78 -38.47
C LEU A 401 -25.35 -0.83 -39.90
N GLU A 402 -24.69 -0.13 -40.81
CA GLU A 402 -25.15 -0.07 -42.22
C GLU A 402 -25.01 -1.44 -42.91
N LEU A 403 -23.92 -2.17 -42.67
CA LEU A 403 -23.77 -3.51 -43.22
C LEU A 403 -24.85 -4.49 -42.72
N LEU A 404 -25.29 -4.37 -41.47
CA LEU A 404 -26.33 -5.22 -40.90
C LEU A 404 -27.73 -4.84 -41.46
N LYS A 405 -27.98 -3.54 -41.74
CA LYS A 405 -29.22 -3.05 -42.38
C LYS A 405 -29.33 -3.51 -43.82
N ASP A 406 -28.22 -3.64 -44.51
CA ASP A 406 -28.15 -4.11 -45.91
C ASP A 406 -28.18 -5.64 -46.03
N ASP A 407 -27.97 -6.37 -44.94
CA ASP A 407 -27.91 -7.84 -44.92
C ASP A 407 -29.32 -8.43 -44.89
N VAL A 408 -29.73 -9.06 -46.00
CA VAL A 408 -31.09 -9.61 -46.18
C VAL A 408 -31.45 -10.72 -45.15
N ASP A 409 -30.48 -11.50 -44.70
CA ASP A 409 -30.71 -12.56 -43.71
C ASP A 409 -30.85 -11.98 -42.28
N VAL A 410 -30.19 -10.86 -41.99
CA VAL A 410 -30.34 -10.12 -40.74
C VAL A 410 -31.68 -9.41 -40.71
N THR A 411 -32.04 -8.69 -41.78
CA THR A 411 -33.28 -7.95 -41.87
C THR A 411 -34.52 -8.85 -42.01
N ALA A 412 -34.36 -10.10 -42.38
CA ALA A 412 -35.42 -11.10 -42.30
C ALA A 412 -35.80 -11.48 -40.86
N ALA A 413 -34.87 -11.34 -39.89
CA ALA A 413 -35.07 -11.68 -38.49
C ALA A 413 -35.33 -10.44 -37.60
N LEU A 414 -34.74 -9.31 -37.90
CA LEU A 414 -34.83 -8.04 -37.13
C LEU A 414 -35.23 -6.90 -38.05
N SER A 415 -36.15 -6.06 -37.61
CA SER A 415 -36.46 -4.79 -38.31
C SER A 415 -35.31 -3.81 -38.23
N ILE A 416 -35.25 -2.85 -39.15
CA ILE A 416 -34.23 -1.77 -39.15
C ILE A 416 -34.21 -1.05 -37.78
N ALA A 417 -35.36 -0.71 -37.23
CA ALA A 417 -35.45 -0.03 -35.93
C ALA A 417 -34.88 -0.89 -34.76
N GLU A 418 -35.13 -2.21 -34.80
CA GLU A 418 -34.54 -3.10 -33.81
C GLU A 418 -33.03 -3.19 -33.96
N ILE A 419 -32.49 -3.18 -35.16
CA ILE A 419 -31.04 -3.16 -35.41
C ILE A 419 -30.45 -1.84 -34.88
N GLU A 420 -31.02 -0.70 -35.22
CA GLU A 420 -30.59 0.64 -34.78
C GLU A 420 -30.59 0.77 -33.26
N ASP A 421 -31.60 0.24 -32.57
CA ASP A 421 -31.64 0.20 -31.08
C ASP A 421 -30.43 -0.52 -30.48
N LYS A 422 -29.82 -1.52 -31.16
CA LYS A 422 -28.68 -2.23 -30.63
C LYS A 422 -27.38 -1.39 -30.62
N PHE A 423 -27.37 -0.26 -31.29
CA PHE A 423 -26.23 0.67 -31.32
C PHE A 423 -26.37 1.83 -30.32
N ASP A 424 -27.38 1.79 -29.45
CA ASP A 424 -27.49 2.72 -28.33
C ASP A 424 -26.44 2.39 -27.25
N LEU A 425 -25.54 3.36 -27.00
CA LEU A 425 -24.48 3.25 -25.96
C LEU A 425 -25.07 3.19 -24.55
N GLY A 426 -26.23 3.83 -24.32
CA GLY A 426 -26.90 3.86 -23.01
C GLY A 426 -27.19 2.48 -22.45
N TYR A 427 -27.38 1.48 -23.30
CA TYR A 427 -27.58 0.09 -22.87
C TYR A 427 -26.39 -0.42 -22.03
N HIS A 428 -25.16 -0.17 -22.48
CA HIS A 428 -23.93 -0.62 -21.78
C HIS A 428 -23.72 0.12 -20.46
N LEU A 429 -24.28 1.33 -20.32
CA LEU A 429 -24.11 2.17 -19.13
C LEU A 429 -25.26 2.05 -18.12
N ALA A 430 -26.32 1.33 -18.46
CA ALA A 430 -27.55 1.24 -17.67
C ALA A 430 -27.37 0.69 -16.24
N ARG A 431 -26.27 0.00 -15.96
CA ARG A 431 -25.98 -0.60 -14.64
C ARG A 431 -24.88 0.12 -13.87
N VAL A 432 -24.35 1.22 -14.37
CA VAL A 432 -23.27 1.99 -13.73
C VAL A 432 -23.68 2.45 -12.33
N ASP A 433 -24.90 2.97 -12.17
CA ASP A 433 -25.42 3.41 -10.86
C ASP A 433 -25.42 2.28 -9.83
N ALA A 434 -25.94 1.11 -10.20
CA ALA A 434 -25.98 -0.04 -9.32
C ALA A 434 -24.58 -0.53 -8.92
N ILE A 435 -23.60 -0.43 -9.83
CA ILE A 435 -22.18 -0.78 -9.51
C ILE A 435 -21.61 0.25 -8.55
N PHE A 436 -21.86 1.54 -8.76
CA PHE A 436 -21.40 2.59 -7.85
C PHE A 436 -22.00 2.45 -6.46
N GLU A 437 -23.29 2.14 -6.34
CA GLU A 437 -23.93 1.86 -5.05
C GLU A 437 -23.28 0.68 -4.33
N ARG A 438 -22.92 -0.38 -5.04
CA ARG A 438 -22.21 -1.55 -4.45
C ARG A 438 -20.81 -1.22 -3.94
N VAL A 439 -20.12 -0.28 -4.58
CA VAL A 439 -18.73 0.11 -4.23
C VAL A 439 -18.71 1.17 -3.13
N PHE A 440 -19.58 2.18 -3.21
CA PHE A 440 -19.52 3.37 -2.37
C PHE A 440 -20.64 3.44 -1.31
N GLY A 441 -21.57 2.50 -1.33
CA GLY A 441 -22.79 2.53 -0.51
C GLY A 441 -23.88 3.45 -1.12
N THR A 442 -25.07 3.45 -0.50
CA THR A 442 -26.14 4.40 -0.84
C THR A 442 -25.68 5.80 -0.44
N LEU A 443 -25.75 6.75 -1.38
CA LEU A 443 -25.37 8.16 -1.17
C LEU A 443 -26.45 8.90 -0.39
#